data_1f3e575c9c403557c7f23395183f21e2
#
_entry.id   1f3e575c9c403557c7f23395183f21e2
#
_cell.length_a   1.000
_cell.length_b   1.000
_cell.length_c   1.000
_cell.angle_alpha   90.00
_cell.angle_beta   90.00
_cell.angle_gamma   90.00
#
_symmetry.space_group_name_H-M   'P 1'
#
loop_
_entity.id
_entity.type
_entity.pdbx_description
1 polymer ?
#
loop_
_entity_poly.entity_id
_entity_poly.type
_entity_poly.pdbx_seq_one_letter_code
_entity_poly.pdbx_strand_id
1 'polypeptide(L)'
;MKSGGKKTRIVLYSASIILVLFYIIVMWWGITPKVGIEYKMYYITHELSDWPGYGRLSYKLGTKEICTSYKDRNGSPYTWDVCARKGQGWNREQYDGSVSNASESYIYYLPEKNADNVTYTIEVKNVTGAVKVYADDKQIGEFEKDGTYSFKAGNAVGNELFTIKFETERGSSFTLWSTCLE
;
A
#
# COMPACT_ATOMS: atom_id res chain seq x y z
N MET A 1 -66.48 -8.71 -4.70
CA MET A 1 -65.23 -8.80 -5.45
C MET A 1 -64.16 -7.86 -4.87
N LYS A 2 -63.44 -8.21 -3.79
CA LYS A 2 -62.35 -7.37 -3.22
C LYS A 2 -61.12 -8.17 -2.69
N SER A 3 -60.95 -9.42 -3.11
CA SER A 3 -59.83 -10.28 -2.63
C SER A 3 -58.55 -10.24 -3.49
N GLY A 4 -58.61 -9.72 -4.72
CA GLY A 4 -57.47 -9.74 -5.64
C GLY A 4 -56.31 -8.79 -5.24
N GLY A 5 -56.63 -7.60 -4.72
CA GLY A 5 -55.64 -6.58 -4.44
C GLY A 5 -54.67 -6.92 -3.29
N LYS A 6 -55.11 -7.72 -2.32
CA LYS A 6 -54.25 -8.08 -1.15
C LYS A 6 -53.22 -9.15 -1.53
N LYS A 7 -53.61 -10.13 -2.34
CA LYS A 7 -52.71 -11.16 -2.85
C LYS A 7 -51.67 -10.60 -3.81
N THR A 8 -52.04 -9.68 -4.69
CA THR A 8 -51.13 -9.00 -5.62
C THR A 8 -50.09 -8.16 -4.90
N ARG A 9 -50.46 -7.45 -3.82
CA ARG A 9 -49.49 -6.67 -2.99
C ARG A 9 -48.49 -7.58 -2.29
N ILE A 10 -48.95 -8.70 -1.71
CA ILE A 10 -48.05 -9.67 -1.05
C ILE A 10 -47.04 -10.23 -2.06
N VAL A 11 -47.46 -10.60 -3.25
CA VAL A 11 -46.58 -11.10 -4.31
C VAL A 11 -45.56 -10.04 -4.74
N LEU A 12 -45.97 -8.77 -4.89
CA LEU A 12 -45.09 -7.67 -5.22
C LEU A 12 -44.04 -7.42 -4.13
N TYR A 13 -44.43 -7.41 -2.86
CA TYR A 13 -43.49 -7.23 -1.75
C TYR A 13 -42.48 -8.39 -1.65
N SER A 14 -42.96 -9.64 -1.81
CA SER A 14 -42.10 -10.82 -1.81
C SER A 14 -41.07 -10.77 -2.96
N ALA A 15 -41.50 -10.41 -4.16
CA ALA A 15 -40.64 -10.28 -5.33
C ALA A 15 -39.59 -9.17 -5.11
N SER A 16 -39.98 -8.01 -4.54
CA SER A 16 -39.04 -6.93 -4.23
C SER A 16 -37.99 -7.34 -3.19
N ILE A 17 -38.39 -8.05 -2.15
CA ILE A 17 -37.46 -8.57 -1.13
C ILE A 17 -36.46 -9.54 -1.74
N ILE A 18 -36.94 -10.49 -2.57
CA ILE A 18 -36.06 -11.44 -3.26
C ILE A 18 -35.06 -10.72 -4.15
N LEU A 19 -35.49 -9.68 -4.88
CA LEU A 19 -34.64 -8.91 -5.78
C LEU A 19 -33.58 -8.13 -5.02
N VAL A 20 -33.93 -7.55 -3.87
CA VAL A 20 -32.95 -6.87 -2.98
C VAL A 20 -31.95 -7.87 -2.41
N LEU A 21 -32.41 -9.03 -1.93
CA LEU A 21 -31.50 -10.07 -1.42
C LEU A 21 -30.58 -10.59 -2.52
N PHE A 22 -31.08 -10.81 -3.72
CA PHE A 22 -30.28 -11.21 -4.88
C PHE A 22 -29.24 -10.14 -5.22
N TYR A 23 -29.61 -8.86 -5.22
CA TYR A 23 -28.69 -7.75 -5.43
C TYR A 23 -27.59 -7.73 -4.37
N ILE A 24 -27.93 -7.89 -3.08
CA ILE A 24 -26.96 -7.96 -1.99
C ILE A 24 -25.98 -9.12 -2.19
N ILE A 25 -26.49 -10.30 -2.57
CA ILE A 25 -25.66 -11.49 -2.82
C ILE A 25 -24.73 -11.26 -4.01
N VAL A 26 -25.23 -10.69 -5.10
CA VAL A 26 -24.43 -10.37 -6.30
C VAL A 26 -23.36 -9.33 -5.97
N MET A 27 -23.72 -8.29 -5.23
CA MET A 27 -22.76 -7.29 -4.75
C MET A 27 -21.71 -7.91 -3.84
N TRP A 28 -22.12 -8.73 -2.88
CA TRP A 28 -21.19 -9.47 -2.01
C TRP A 28 -20.25 -10.38 -2.80
N TRP A 29 -20.77 -11.09 -3.80
CA TRP A 29 -19.99 -11.97 -4.67
C TRP A 29 -19.07 -11.22 -5.63
N GLY A 30 -19.45 -10.03 -6.05
CA GLY A 30 -18.64 -9.15 -6.91
C GLY A 30 -17.55 -8.39 -6.16
N ILE A 31 -17.76 -8.08 -4.88
CA ILE A 31 -16.84 -7.23 -4.10
C ILE A 31 -15.81 -8.07 -3.33
N THR A 32 -16.14 -9.29 -2.95
CA THR A 32 -15.26 -10.09 -2.15
C THR A 32 -14.36 -11.03 -2.93
N PRO A 33 -13.82 -11.97 -3.01
CA PRO A 33 -12.46 -12.48 -3.04
C PRO A 33 -11.81 -12.61 -4.43
N LYS A 34 -12.31 -12.00 -5.49
CA LYS A 34 -11.72 -12.10 -6.84
C LYS A 34 -10.94 -10.86 -7.28
N VAL A 35 -10.96 -9.82 -6.47
CA VAL A 35 -10.26 -8.57 -6.77
C VAL A 35 -8.87 -8.68 -6.16
N GLY A 36 -7.83 -8.53 -6.96
CA GLY A 36 -6.45 -8.51 -6.48
C GLY A 36 -6.23 -7.43 -5.41
N ILE A 37 -5.28 -7.67 -4.52
CA ILE A 37 -4.99 -6.77 -3.40
C ILE A 37 -4.66 -5.35 -3.89
N GLU A 38 -3.93 -5.22 -5.00
CA GLU A 38 -3.57 -3.94 -5.61
C GLU A 38 -4.81 -3.16 -6.04
N TYR A 39 -5.77 -3.82 -6.69
CA TYR A 39 -7.02 -3.19 -7.10
C TYR A 39 -7.81 -2.70 -5.89
N LYS A 40 -7.88 -3.51 -4.83
CA LYS A 40 -8.55 -3.15 -3.60
C LYS A 40 -7.90 -1.92 -2.97
N MET A 41 -6.56 -1.90 -2.87
CA MET A 41 -5.80 -0.82 -2.25
C MET A 41 -5.88 0.48 -3.06
N TYR A 42 -5.94 0.41 -4.37
CA TYR A 42 -6.01 1.62 -5.19
C TYR A 42 -7.44 2.14 -5.37
N TYR A 43 -8.40 1.28 -5.76
CA TYR A 43 -9.76 1.71 -6.12
C TYR A 43 -10.77 1.71 -4.97
N ILE A 44 -10.55 0.91 -3.92
CA ILE A 44 -11.53 0.74 -2.84
C ILE A 44 -11.07 1.44 -1.56
N THR A 45 -9.86 1.16 -1.08
CA THR A 45 -9.34 1.74 0.17
C THR A 45 -8.54 3.02 -0.06
N HIS A 46 -8.11 3.30 -1.30
CA HIS A 46 -7.31 4.46 -1.67
C HIS A 46 -5.99 4.57 -0.89
N GLU A 47 -5.41 3.44 -0.54
CA GLU A 47 -4.14 3.39 0.20
C GLU A 47 -2.93 3.60 -0.70
N LEU A 48 -3.01 3.22 -2.00
CA LEU A 48 -1.95 3.44 -2.97
C LEU A 48 -2.10 4.81 -3.66
N SER A 49 -0.99 5.53 -3.82
CA SER A 49 -0.96 6.83 -4.49
C SER A 49 -1.22 6.71 -5.99
N ASP A 50 -0.68 5.64 -6.61
CA ASP A 50 -0.77 5.40 -8.03
C ASP A 50 -1.20 3.96 -8.33
N TRP A 51 -1.79 3.72 -9.51
CA TRP A 51 -2.11 2.37 -9.95
C TRP A 51 -0.83 1.58 -10.26
N PRO A 52 -0.50 0.55 -9.44
CA PRO A 52 0.76 -0.15 -9.61
C PRO A 52 0.74 -1.17 -10.76
N GLY A 53 -0.44 -1.53 -11.26
CA GLY A 53 -0.61 -2.70 -12.11
C GLY A 53 -0.66 -4.01 -11.31
N TYR A 54 -1.06 -5.09 -11.97
CA TYR A 54 -1.18 -6.39 -11.32
C TYR A 54 0.19 -6.99 -10.96
N GLY A 55 0.30 -7.53 -9.74
CA GLY A 55 1.50 -8.20 -9.24
C GLY A 55 2.67 -7.27 -8.89
N ARG A 56 2.49 -5.96 -8.94
CA ARG A 56 3.57 -5.00 -8.65
C ARG A 56 3.88 -4.84 -7.17
N LEU A 57 2.97 -5.23 -6.28
CA LEU A 57 3.25 -5.30 -4.84
C LEU A 57 4.00 -6.57 -4.45
N SER A 58 4.01 -7.61 -5.30
CA SER A 58 4.82 -8.82 -5.06
C SER A 58 6.29 -8.46 -4.87
N TYR A 59 6.89 -8.97 -3.82
CA TYR A 59 8.25 -8.61 -3.42
C TYR A 59 9.08 -9.83 -3.07
N LYS A 60 10.20 -9.96 -3.77
CA LYS A 60 11.21 -10.96 -3.44
C LYS A 60 12.14 -10.38 -2.38
N LEU A 61 12.15 -10.98 -1.20
CA LEU A 61 13.02 -10.57 -0.09
C LEU A 61 14.49 -10.50 -0.52
N GLY A 62 15.19 -9.48 -0.03
CA GLY A 62 16.59 -9.21 -0.38
C GLY A 62 16.76 -8.42 -1.69
N THR A 63 15.70 -7.97 -2.33
CA THR A 63 15.79 -7.10 -3.50
C THR A 63 15.97 -5.64 -3.07
N LYS A 64 17.11 -5.03 -3.41
CA LYS A 64 17.30 -3.57 -3.21
C LYS A 64 16.55 -2.81 -4.30
N GLU A 65 15.65 -1.94 -3.88
CA GLU A 65 14.89 -1.04 -4.76
C GLU A 65 15.43 0.38 -4.63
N ILE A 66 15.62 1.05 -5.77
CA ILE A 66 16.07 2.43 -5.83
C ILE A 66 14.85 3.34 -6.05
N CYS A 67 14.70 4.34 -5.19
CA CYS A 67 13.52 5.20 -5.11
C CYS A 67 13.60 6.41 -6.06
N THR A 68 14.23 6.27 -7.21
CA THR A 68 14.29 7.33 -8.22
C THR A 68 13.16 7.17 -9.21
N SER A 69 12.58 8.28 -9.63
CA SER A 69 11.43 8.30 -10.55
C SER A 69 11.79 8.59 -11.99
N TYR A 70 13.07 8.67 -12.35
CA TYR A 70 13.43 9.15 -13.68
C TYR A 70 14.49 8.30 -14.40
N LYS A 71 14.30 8.19 -15.71
CA LYS A 71 15.27 7.65 -16.64
C LYS A 71 16.40 8.64 -16.83
N ASP A 72 17.63 8.24 -16.61
CA ASP A 72 18.76 9.07 -16.98
C ASP A 72 18.78 9.27 -18.50
N ARG A 73 19.49 10.29 -18.97
CA ARG A 73 19.61 10.61 -20.41
C ARG A 73 20.28 9.49 -21.23
N ASN A 74 20.89 8.52 -20.55
CA ASN A 74 21.61 7.41 -21.16
C ASN A 74 20.74 6.16 -21.34
N GLY A 75 19.47 6.23 -20.93
CA GLY A 75 18.53 5.15 -21.18
C GLY A 75 18.52 4.03 -20.16
N SER A 76 19.15 4.22 -18.99
CA SER A 76 19.10 3.25 -17.90
C SER A 76 17.65 2.95 -17.49
N PRO A 77 17.33 1.69 -17.22
CA PRO A 77 15.97 1.28 -16.96
C PRO A 77 15.43 1.96 -15.71
N TYR A 78 14.19 2.37 -15.76
CA TYR A 78 13.46 2.88 -14.62
C TYR A 78 13.39 1.85 -13.51
N THR A 79 13.68 2.27 -12.30
CA THR A 79 13.38 1.51 -11.10
C THR A 79 12.03 1.99 -10.55
N TRP A 80 10.97 1.59 -11.22
CA TRP A 80 9.59 1.93 -10.86
C TRP A 80 9.07 1.22 -9.60
N ASP A 81 9.83 0.28 -9.08
CA ASP A 81 9.32 -0.69 -8.13
C ASP A 81 8.89 -0.04 -6.81
N VAL A 82 9.64 0.94 -6.32
CA VAL A 82 9.22 1.66 -5.11
C VAL A 82 8.06 2.62 -5.37
N CYS A 83 8.03 3.26 -6.55
CA CYS A 83 6.91 4.14 -6.91
C CYS A 83 5.59 3.37 -6.93
N ALA A 84 5.61 2.13 -7.40
CA ALA A 84 4.44 1.26 -7.42
C ALA A 84 3.97 0.84 -6.01
N ARG A 85 4.86 0.87 -5.00
CA ARG A 85 4.58 0.46 -3.61
C ARG A 85 4.23 1.61 -2.69
N LYS A 86 4.39 2.84 -3.15
CA LYS A 86 4.11 4.03 -2.34
C LYS A 86 2.61 4.17 -2.08
N GLY A 87 2.29 4.32 -0.81
CA GLY A 87 0.99 4.74 -0.35
C GLY A 87 0.86 6.27 -0.33
N GLN A 88 0.08 6.77 0.61
CA GLN A 88 -0.07 8.21 0.85
C GLN A 88 1.19 8.80 1.48
N GLY A 89 1.29 10.13 1.48
CA GLY A 89 2.31 10.89 2.20
C GLY A 89 3.59 11.16 1.41
N TRP A 90 3.71 10.70 0.18
CA TRP A 90 4.86 11.01 -0.68
C TRP A 90 4.54 12.20 -1.58
N ASN A 91 5.53 13.08 -1.75
CA ASN A 91 5.44 14.14 -2.74
C ASN A 91 5.42 13.55 -4.14
N ARG A 92 4.87 14.33 -5.08
CA ARG A 92 4.92 13.97 -6.48
C ARG A 92 6.37 13.72 -6.90
N GLU A 93 6.57 12.72 -7.72
CA GLU A 93 7.88 12.20 -8.14
C GLU A 93 8.93 13.26 -8.42
N GLN A 94 10.09 13.07 -7.81
CA GLN A 94 11.28 13.89 -8.04
C GLN A 94 12.41 13.00 -8.56
N TYR A 95 13.35 13.63 -9.28
CA TYR A 95 14.44 12.91 -9.94
C TYR A 95 15.41 12.22 -8.98
N ASP A 96 15.51 12.69 -7.76
CA ASP A 96 16.54 12.31 -6.79
C ASP A 96 15.96 11.63 -5.55
N GLY A 97 15.11 10.64 -5.77
CA GLY A 97 14.49 9.85 -4.69
C GLY A 97 13.03 10.21 -4.43
N SER A 98 12.43 9.54 -3.47
CA SER A 98 11.05 9.80 -3.05
C SER A 98 11.05 10.70 -1.82
N VAL A 99 10.47 11.88 -1.92
CA VAL A 99 10.42 12.86 -0.84
C VAL A 99 9.12 12.74 -0.06
N SER A 100 9.23 12.70 1.27
CA SER A 100 8.09 12.86 2.17
C SER A 100 8.27 14.10 3.05
N ASN A 101 7.22 14.91 3.13
CA ASN A 101 7.05 16.01 4.08
C ASN A 101 5.66 15.95 4.76
N ALA A 102 4.97 14.84 4.61
CA ALA A 102 3.72 14.55 5.28
C ALA A 102 3.97 14.03 6.69
N SER A 103 2.99 14.14 7.58
CA SER A 103 3.08 13.57 8.93
C SER A 103 3.24 12.05 8.91
N GLU A 104 2.70 11.38 7.90
CA GLU A 104 2.82 9.94 7.69
C GLU A 104 3.01 9.63 6.20
N SER A 105 3.87 8.66 5.91
CA SER A 105 4.06 8.11 4.57
C SER A 105 4.22 6.59 4.61
N TYR A 106 3.74 5.92 3.57
CA TYR A 106 3.57 4.47 3.57
C TYR A 106 4.23 3.81 2.37
N ILE A 107 4.82 2.63 2.60
CA ILE A 107 5.29 1.72 1.57
C ILE A 107 4.70 0.33 1.87
N TYR A 108 4.22 -0.34 0.85
CA TYR A 108 3.58 -1.65 0.96
C TYR A 108 4.37 -2.71 0.22
N TYR A 109 4.55 -3.85 0.86
CA TYR A 109 5.19 -5.03 0.30
C TYR A 109 4.23 -6.22 0.38
N LEU A 110 4.26 -7.07 -0.63
CA LEU A 110 3.60 -8.37 -0.63
C LEU A 110 4.68 -9.44 -0.77
N PRO A 111 5.29 -9.90 0.33
CA PRO A 111 6.37 -10.88 0.27
C PRO A 111 5.94 -12.17 -0.42
N GLU A 112 6.78 -12.73 -1.28
CA GLU A 112 6.47 -13.99 -1.98
C GLU A 112 6.52 -15.21 -1.05
N LYS A 113 7.21 -15.10 0.07
CA LYS A 113 7.46 -16.20 1.02
C LYS A 113 7.42 -15.71 2.46
N ASN A 114 7.10 -16.62 3.37
CA ASN A 114 7.30 -16.39 4.79
C ASN A 114 8.79 -16.18 5.09
N ALA A 115 9.08 -15.27 6.00
CA ALA A 115 10.41 -15.06 6.54
C ALA A 115 10.32 -14.61 8.00
N ASP A 116 11.19 -15.19 8.83
CA ASP A 116 11.35 -14.80 10.22
C ASP A 116 12.51 -13.80 10.36
N ASN A 117 12.36 -12.85 11.30
CA ASN A 117 13.39 -11.86 11.62
C ASN A 117 13.83 -11.00 10.43
N VAL A 118 12.86 -10.52 9.65
CA VAL A 118 13.10 -9.66 8.49
C VAL A 118 13.79 -8.37 8.94
N THR A 119 14.76 -7.91 8.16
CA THR A 119 15.45 -6.64 8.34
C THR A 119 15.00 -5.67 7.26
N TYR A 120 14.62 -4.46 7.65
CA TYR A 120 14.31 -3.37 6.74
C TYR A 120 15.47 -2.39 6.67
N THR A 121 16.12 -2.29 5.51
CA THR A 121 17.26 -1.41 5.26
C THR A 121 16.87 -0.28 4.33
N ILE A 122 17.21 0.96 4.71
CA ILE A 122 16.93 2.17 3.94
C ILE A 122 18.16 3.04 3.80
N GLU A 123 18.25 3.76 2.70
CA GLU A 123 19.15 4.89 2.50
C GLU A 123 18.32 6.16 2.39
N VAL A 124 18.61 7.15 3.26
CA VAL A 124 17.87 8.41 3.32
C VAL A 124 18.80 9.60 3.19
N LYS A 125 18.30 10.66 2.56
CA LYS A 125 19.01 11.92 2.32
C LYS A 125 18.12 13.11 2.63
N ASN A 126 18.71 14.27 2.78
CA ASN A 126 18.03 15.55 3.04
C ASN A 126 17.08 15.46 4.24
N VAL A 127 17.50 14.76 5.28
CA VAL A 127 16.70 14.55 6.48
C VAL A 127 16.67 15.83 7.31
N THR A 128 15.46 16.29 7.63
CA THR A 128 15.22 17.42 8.53
C THR A 128 14.29 16.94 9.64
N GLY A 129 14.81 16.91 10.89
CA GLY A 129 14.06 16.45 12.06
C GLY A 129 13.96 14.93 12.19
N ALA A 130 13.31 14.48 13.26
CA ALA A 130 13.18 13.07 13.58
C ALA A 130 12.12 12.39 12.72
N VAL A 131 12.42 11.17 12.29
CA VAL A 131 11.51 10.30 11.54
C VAL A 131 11.46 8.95 12.23
N LYS A 132 10.28 8.55 12.69
CA LYS A 132 10.03 7.23 13.27
C LYS A 132 9.62 6.24 12.18
N VAL A 133 10.10 5.03 12.28
CA VAL A 133 9.85 3.94 11.33
C VAL A 133 9.05 2.84 12.01
N TYR A 134 7.98 2.41 11.36
CA TYR A 134 7.10 1.35 11.83
C TYR A 134 7.01 0.23 10.81
N ALA A 135 6.90 -1.00 11.29
CA ALA A 135 6.54 -2.18 10.51
C ALA A 135 5.25 -2.77 11.12
N ASP A 136 4.19 -2.88 10.33
CA ASP A 136 2.86 -3.37 10.77
C ASP A 136 2.44 -2.76 12.11
N ASP A 137 2.41 -1.43 12.20
CA ASP A 137 2.07 -0.61 13.38
C ASP A 137 3.03 -0.69 14.58
N LYS A 138 4.09 -1.48 14.50
CA LYS A 138 5.11 -1.54 15.55
C LYS A 138 6.29 -0.64 15.20
N GLN A 139 6.66 0.29 16.08
CA GLN A 139 7.87 1.08 15.91
C GLN A 139 9.10 0.17 15.94
N ILE A 140 9.90 0.24 14.86
CA ILE A 140 11.13 -0.55 14.68
C ILE A 140 12.41 0.28 14.80
N GLY A 141 12.29 1.61 14.70
CA GLY A 141 13.43 2.51 14.86
C GLY A 141 13.10 3.96 14.54
N GLU A 142 14.14 4.77 14.47
CA GLU A 142 14.07 6.18 14.11
C GLU A 142 15.38 6.65 13.48
N PHE A 143 15.33 7.75 12.74
CA PHE A 143 16.52 8.42 12.20
C PHE A 143 16.31 9.94 12.18
N GLU A 144 17.43 10.70 12.26
CA GLU A 144 17.41 12.18 12.29
C GLU A 144 18.40 12.81 11.30
N LYS A 145 19.18 12.00 10.59
CA LYS A 145 20.25 12.44 9.70
C LYS A 145 20.28 11.58 8.44
N ASP A 146 20.96 12.11 7.43
CA ASP A 146 21.30 11.35 6.23
C ASP A 146 22.11 10.11 6.57
N GLY A 147 21.82 9.00 5.91
CA GLY A 147 22.54 7.75 6.12
C GLY A 147 21.81 6.50 5.63
N THR A 148 22.44 5.37 5.95
CA THR A 148 21.87 4.05 5.74
C THR A 148 21.52 3.45 7.10
N TYR A 149 20.30 2.99 7.24
CA TYR A 149 19.75 2.45 8.48
C TYR A 149 19.19 1.06 8.23
N SER A 150 19.35 0.16 9.21
CA SER A 150 18.80 -1.19 9.18
C SER A 150 18.04 -1.46 10.47
N PHE A 151 16.79 -1.86 10.34
CA PHE A 151 15.86 -2.08 11.45
C PHE A 151 15.36 -3.53 11.44
N LYS A 152 15.24 -4.15 12.61
CA LYS A 152 14.57 -5.45 12.73
C LYS A 152 13.06 -5.25 12.60
N ALA A 153 12.49 -5.72 11.51
CA ALA A 153 11.11 -5.45 11.14
C ALA A 153 10.11 -6.57 11.54
N GLY A 154 10.59 -7.64 12.15
CA GLY A 154 9.74 -8.74 12.62
C GLY A 154 9.62 -9.86 11.58
N ASN A 155 8.44 -10.47 11.48
CA ASN A 155 8.20 -11.59 10.56
C ASN A 155 7.35 -11.12 9.40
N ALA A 156 7.66 -11.59 8.20
CA ALA A 156 6.87 -11.37 7.01
C ALA A 156 6.13 -12.66 6.64
N VAL A 157 4.84 -12.54 6.35
CA VAL A 157 4.01 -13.67 5.89
C VAL A 157 3.84 -13.58 4.38
N GLY A 158 4.12 -14.68 3.69
CA GLY A 158 4.02 -14.73 2.23
C GLY A 158 2.58 -14.49 1.74
N ASN A 159 2.45 -13.65 0.74
CA ASN A 159 1.17 -13.20 0.17
C ASN A 159 0.26 -12.42 1.14
N GLU A 160 0.78 -11.95 2.26
CA GLU A 160 0.11 -11.00 3.13
C GLU A 160 0.78 -9.62 3.04
N LEU A 161 0.00 -8.58 3.26
CA LEU A 161 0.48 -7.21 3.16
C LEU A 161 1.41 -6.91 4.34
N PHE A 162 2.62 -6.46 4.03
CA PHE A 162 3.61 -5.97 4.98
C PHE A 162 3.77 -4.48 4.80
N THR A 163 3.47 -3.69 5.82
CA THR A 163 3.40 -2.25 5.76
C THR A 163 4.58 -1.60 6.46
N ILE A 164 5.27 -0.70 5.77
CA ILE A 164 6.23 0.21 6.37
C ILE A 164 5.60 1.60 6.43
N LYS A 165 5.57 2.20 7.63
CA LYS A 165 5.12 3.57 7.85
C LYS A 165 6.29 4.41 8.37
N PHE A 166 6.42 5.61 7.81
CA PHE A 166 7.28 6.67 8.32
C PHE A 166 6.40 7.74 8.95
N GLU A 167 6.72 8.15 10.15
CA GLU A 167 6.04 9.22 10.88
C GLU A 167 7.01 10.36 11.14
N THR A 168 6.67 11.55 10.66
CA THR A 168 7.50 12.74 10.79
C THR A 168 6.84 13.78 11.67
N GLU A 169 7.62 14.54 12.42
CA GLU A 169 7.13 15.70 13.12
C GLU A 169 6.77 16.83 12.13
N ARG A 170 5.95 17.77 12.57
CA ARG A 170 5.54 18.89 11.73
C ARG A 170 6.71 19.73 11.26
N GLY A 171 6.86 19.85 9.94
CA GLY A 171 7.95 20.59 9.30
C GLY A 171 9.20 19.76 9.04
N SER A 172 9.21 18.49 9.44
CA SER A 172 10.26 17.54 9.08
C SER A 172 10.04 16.98 7.68
N SER A 173 11.11 16.58 7.04
CA SER A 173 11.09 15.95 5.72
C SER A 173 12.29 15.03 5.55
N PHE A 174 12.18 14.10 4.61
CA PHE A 174 13.30 13.26 4.19
C PHE A 174 13.13 12.81 2.74
N THR A 175 14.23 12.39 2.14
CA THR A 175 14.23 11.76 0.81
C THR A 175 14.65 10.31 0.97
N LEU A 176 13.76 9.39 0.64
CA LEU A 176 14.08 7.96 0.55
C LEU A 176 14.80 7.71 -0.77
N TRP A 177 16.04 7.22 -0.69
CA TRP A 177 16.89 6.96 -1.84
C TRP A 177 16.86 5.49 -2.28
N SER A 178 16.89 4.59 -1.33
CA SER A 178 16.74 3.16 -1.59
C SER A 178 16.12 2.43 -0.40
N THR A 179 15.55 1.28 -0.66
CA THR A 179 14.93 0.41 0.33
C THR A 179 15.19 -1.06 0.02
N CYS A 180 15.26 -1.87 1.06
CA CYS A 180 15.38 -3.33 0.95
C CYS A 180 14.70 -3.97 2.16
N LEU A 181 13.91 -4.99 1.93
CA LEU A 181 13.32 -5.85 2.95
C LEU A 181 13.96 -7.26 2.78
N GLU A 182 14.74 -7.72 3.75
CA GLU A 182 15.52 -8.96 3.69
C GLU A 182 15.41 -9.82 4.96
#